data_dea1d0a4ca60b05d0bde34670f49d59a
#
_entry.id   dea1d0a4ca60b05d0bde34670f49d59a
#
_cell.length_a   1.000
_cell.length_b   1.000
_cell.length_c   1.000
_cell.angle_alpha   90.00
_cell.angle_beta   90.00
_cell.angle_gamma   90.00
#
_symmetry.space_group_name_H-M   'P 1'
#
loop_
_entity.id
_entity.type
_entity.pdbx_description
1 polymer ?
#
loop_
_entity_poly.entity_id
_entity_poly.type
_entity_poly.pdbx_seq_one_letter_code
_entity_poly.pdbx_strand_id
1 'polypeptide(L)'
;EGLYSLHTALKQIHNPDDQQSLQSAVYRLKFDEHFFLQLLVALKKYNIQKVGTKALLDIGPYFKIISESLSFELTKAQKKVIQEVHDDLKISRPMNRLIQGDVGCGKTIVAILVSALTVGNNRQVAVMAPTEILARQHYLSFKNEFNKVNIPCCLLVGKMKKTERVTILKGLKEGRISVVIGT
;
A
#
# COMPACT_ATOMS: atom_id res chain seq x y z
N GLU A 1 9.90 -25.37 -22.09
CA GLU A 1 10.27 -26.62 -22.81
C GLU A 1 9.86 -27.80 -21.91
N GLY A 2 9.14 -28.80 -22.47
CA GLY A 2 8.72 -30.00 -21.74
C GLY A 2 7.27 -30.03 -21.25
N LEU A 3 6.47 -28.99 -21.50
CA LEU A 3 5.04 -29.01 -21.16
C LEU A 3 4.21 -29.68 -22.26
N TYR A 4 3.19 -30.44 -21.86
CA TYR A 4 2.19 -30.95 -22.81
C TYR A 4 1.49 -29.79 -23.53
N SER A 5 1.00 -30.07 -24.77
CA SER A 5 0.04 -29.18 -25.42
C SER A 5 -1.22 -29.09 -24.55
N LEU A 6 -1.96 -27.99 -24.63
CA LEU A 6 -3.23 -27.85 -23.87
C LEU A 6 -4.21 -28.99 -24.25
N HIS A 7 -4.30 -29.33 -25.53
CA HIS A 7 -5.14 -30.41 -26.01
C HIS A 7 -4.75 -31.77 -25.39
N THR A 8 -3.46 -32.10 -25.41
CA THR A 8 -2.94 -33.33 -24.78
C THR A 8 -3.19 -33.35 -23.28
N ALA A 9 -2.97 -32.22 -22.58
CA ALA A 9 -3.22 -32.12 -21.16
C ALA A 9 -4.70 -32.34 -20.81
N LEU A 10 -5.62 -31.71 -21.56
CA LEU A 10 -7.06 -31.91 -21.37
C LEU A 10 -7.50 -33.34 -21.62
N LYS A 11 -6.93 -34.00 -22.62
CA LYS A 11 -7.21 -35.42 -22.87
C LYS A 11 -6.71 -36.32 -21.73
N GLN A 12 -5.44 -36.12 -21.32
CA GLN A 12 -4.78 -36.95 -20.33
C GLN A 12 -5.28 -36.71 -18.89
N ILE A 13 -5.87 -35.56 -18.56
CA ILE A 13 -6.46 -35.35 -17.24
C ILE A 13 -7.76 -36.14 -17.04
N HIS A 14 -8.51 -36.38 -18.14
CA HIS A 14 -9.80 -37.08 -18.09
C HIS A 14 -9.66 -38.57 -18.45
N ASN A 15 -8.73 -38.92 -19.31
CA ASN A 15 -8.49 -40.29 -19.72
C ASN A 15 -6.97 -40.54 -19.86
N PRO A 16 -6.26 -40.70 -18.71
CA PRO A 16 -4.82 -40.87 -18.71
C PRO A 16 -4.40 -42.24 -19.25
N ASP A 17 -3.37 -42.27 -20.08
CA ASP A 17 -2.79 -43.51 -20.57
C ASP A 17 -1.99 -44.22 -19.44
N ASP A 18 -1.36 -43.43 -18.56
CA ASP A 18 -0.61 -43.90 -17.37
C ASP A 18 -0.52 -42.80 -16.29
N GLN A 19 0.06 -43.16 -15.14
CA GLN A 19 0.21 -42.24 -14.01
C GLN A 19 1.14 -41.05 -14.32
N GLN A 20 2.16 -41.25 -15.16
CA GLN A 20 3.09 -40.20 -15.54
C GLN A 20 2.43 -39.16 -16.46
N SER A 21 1.62 -39.65 -17.41
CA SER A 21 0.83 -38.81 -18.32
C SER A 21 -0.18 -37.94 -17.55
N LEU A 22 -0.84 -38.53 -16.52
CA LEU A 22 -1.72 -37.78 -15.64
C LEU A 22 -0.96 -36.67 -14.89
N GLN A 23 0.20 -36.99 -14.31
CA GLN A 23 1.01 -36.00 -13.60
C GLN A 23 1.47 -34.87 -14.52
N SER A 24 1.89 -35.17 -15.74
CA SER A 24 2.29 -34.18 -16.75
C SER A 24 1.14 -33.29 -17.17
N ALA A 25 -0.07 -33.83 -17.31
CA ALA A 25 -1.27 -33.08 -17.61
C ALA A 25 -1.66 -32.13 -16.46
N VAL A 26 -1.66 -32.62 -15.22
CA VAL A 26 -1.89 -31.80 -14.01
C VAL A 26 -0.86 -30.67 -13.91
N TYR A 27 0.42 -30.97 -14.15
CA TYR A 27 1.49 -29.98 -14.12
C TYR A 27 1.27 -28.88 -15.18
N ARG A 28 0.92 -29.27 -16.41
CA ARG A 28 0.62 -28.30 -17.47
C ARG A 28 -0.54 -27.36 -17.11
N LEU A 29 -1.65 -27.89 -16.60
CA LEU A 29 -2.82 -27.07 -16.27
C LEU A 29 -2.54 -26.15 -15.09
N LYS A 30 -1.86 -26.63 -14.05
CA LYS A 30 -1.41 -25.77 -12.93
C LYS A 30 -0.45 -24.69 -13.39
N PHE A 31 0.47 -25.02 -14.31
CA PHE A 31 1.40 -24.04 -14.87
C PHE A 31 0.63 -22.92 -15.60
N ASP A 32 -0.34 -23.25 -16.45
CA ASP A 32 -1.11 -22.27 -17.20
C ASP A 32 -1.86 -21.32 -16.25
N GLU A 33 -2.54 -21.86 -15.25
CA GLU A 33 -3.25 -21.07 -14.25
C GLU A 33 -2.34 -20.05 -13.55
N HIS A 34 -1.18 -20.52 -13.05
CA HIS A 34 -0.22 -19.64 -12.38
C HIS A 34 0.44 -18.66 -13.36
N PHE A 35 0.76 -19.10 -14.56
CA PHE A 35 1.38 -18.26 -15.58
C PHE A 35 0.49 -17.08 -15.96
N PHE A 36 -0.77 -17.34 -16.27
CA PHE A 36 -1.69 -16.25 -16.65
C PHE A 36 -1.93 -15.28 -15.49
N LEU A 37 -2.03 -15.79 -14.26
CA LEU A 37 -2.14 -14.93 -13.08
C LEU A 37 -0.89 -14.02 -12.93
N GLN A 38 0.30 -14.59 -13.03
CA GLN A 38 1.55 -13.84 -12.94
C GLN A 38 1.71 -12.86 -14.11
N LEU A 39 1.29 -13.24 -15.30
CA LEU A 39 1.30 -12.35 -16.48
C LEU A 39 0.40 -11.12 -16.25
N LEU A 40 -0.82 -11.33 -15.73
CA LEU A 40 -1.73 -10.22 -15.40
C LEU A 40 -1.12 -9.27 -14.35
N VAL A 41 -0.49 -9.81 -13.32
CA VAL A 41 0.21 -9.01 -12.30
C VAL A 41 1.37 -8.23 -12.93
N ALA A 42 2.18 -8.89 -13.77
CA ALA A 42 3.30 -8.25 -14.45
C ALA A 42 2.84 -7.11 -15.39
N LEU A 43 1.77 -7.32 -16.16
CA LEU A 43 1.18 -6.31 -17.03
C LEU A 43 0.64 -5.11 -16.23
N LYS A 44 -0.05 -5.35 -15.12
CA LYS A 44 -0.51 -4.27 -14.22
C LYS A 44 0.68 -3.48 -13.68
N LYS A 45 1.72 -4.16 -13.19
CA LYS A 45 2.94 -3.51 -12.70
C LYS A 45 3.61 -2.66 -13.79
N TYR A 46 3.75 -3.21 -14.99
CA TYR A 46 4.31 -2.49 -16.12
C TYR A 46 3.53 -1.22 -16.48
N ASN A 47 2.20 -1.30 -16.52
CA ASN A 47 1.36 -0.15 -16.81
C ASN A 47 1.43 0.93 -15.74
N ILE A 48 1.47 0.54 -14.45
CA ILE A 48 1.64 1.49 -13.34
C ILE A 48 3.01 2.19 -13.43
N GLN A 49 4.07 1.48 -13.80
CA GLN A 49 5.40 2.06 -13.91
C GLN A 49 5.54 3.10 -15.03
N LYS A 50 4.66 3.09 -16.04
CA LYS A 50 4.62 4.11 -17.10
C LYS A 50 4.03 5.43 -16.62
N VAL A 51 3.30 5.45 -15.51
CA VAL A 51 2.74 6.68 -14.95
C VAL A 51 3.86 7.41 -14.22
N GLY A 52 4.28 8.55 -14.75
CA GLY A 52 5.26 9.41 -14.07
C GLY A 52 4.66 10.02 -12.80
N THR A 53 5.45 10.09 -11.72
CA THR A 53 5.10 10.81 -10.49
C THR A 53 6.20 11.80 -10.16
N LYS A 54 5.86 12.82 -9.36
CA LYS A 54 6.91 13.68 -8.80
C LYS A 54 7.64 12.94 -7.69
N ALA A 55 8.96 12.88 -7.79
CA ALA A 55 9.81 12.36 -6.73
C ALA A 55 9.66 13.16 -5.44
N LEU A 56 9.71 12.48 -4.30
CA LEU A 56 9.74 13.08 -2.97
C LEU A 56 11.18 12.99 -2.46
N LEU A 57 11.95 14.04 -2.67
CA LEU A 57 13.40 14.02 -2.42
C LEU A 57 13.76 14.28 -0.95
N ASP A 58 12.96 15.11 -0.28
CA ASP A 58 13.25 15.57 1.06
C ASP A 58 12.54 14.71 2.12
N ILE A 59 13.22 14.46 3.23
CA ILE A 59 12.59 13.85 4.41
C ILE A 59 11.58 14.82 5.03
N GLY A 60 11.85 16.12 4.90
CA GLY A 60 11.00 17.19 5.40
C GLY A 60 11.05 17.39 6.92
N PRO A 61 10.59 18.56 7.42
CA PRO A 61 10.69 18.89 8.84
C PRO A 61 9.76 18.06 9.72
N TYR A 62 8.58 17.71 9.20
CA TYR A 62 7.56 17.01 9.98
C TYR A 62 7.98 15.59 10.38
N PHE A 63 8.67 14.88 9.48
CA PHE A 63 9.23 13.56 9.80
C PHE A 63 10.17 13.62 11.00
N LYS A 64 11.11 14.59 11.01
CA LYS A 64 12.08 14.75 12.09
C LYS A 64 11.39 15.07 13.41
N ILE A 65 10.51 16.07 13.44
CA ILE A 65 9.78 16.49 14.64
C ILE A 65 8.98 15.34 15.22
N ILE A 66 8.21 14.61 14.40
CA ILE A 66 7.41 13.48 14.87
C ILE A 66 8.30 12.35 15.35
N SER A 67 9.36 11.98 14.62
CA SER A 67 10.25 10.89 15.02
C SER A 67 10.99 11.16 16.34
N GLU A 68 11.40 12.41 16.59
CA GLU A 68 12.05 12.83 17.84
C GLU A 68 11.06 12.96 19.01
N SER A 69 9.76 13.17 18.72
CA SER A 69 8.72 13.30 19.75
C SER A 69 8.12 11.96 20.20
N LEU A 70 8.57 10.84 19.63
CA LEU A 70 8.10 9.52 20.04
C LEU A 70 8.61 9.18 21.44
N SER A 71 7.77 8.53 22.25
CA SER A 71 8.14 8.05 23.60
C SER A 71 9.00 6.78 23.60
N PHE A 72 9.37 6.28 22.42
CA PHE A 72 10.14 5.05 22.22
C PHE A 72 11.07 5.19 21.02
N GLU A 73 12.11 4.40 20.99
CA GLU A 73 12.98 4.32 19.81
C GLU A 73 12.43 3.41 18.72
N LEU A 74 12.58 3.85 17.47
CA LEU A 74 12.27 2.99 16.33
C LEU A 74 13.21 1.79 16.27
N THR A 75 12.66 0.61 16.05
CA THR A 75 13.45 -0.61 15.85
C THR A 75 14.30 -0.53 14.58
N LYS A 76 15.36 -1.35 14.50
CA LYS A 76 16.18 -1.44 13.28
C LYS A 76 15.36 -1.80 12.04
N ALA A 77 14.38 -2.69 12.19
CA ALA A 77 13.48 -3.10 11.11
C ALA A 77 12.59 -1.93 10.64
N GLN A 78 12.00 -1.16 11.54
CA GLN A 78 11.21 0.02 11.20
C GLN A 78 12.04 1.08 10.50
N LYS A 79 13.26 1.38 11.00
CA LYS A 79 14.20 2.34 10.36
C LYS A 79 14.54 1.88 8.94
N LYS A 80 14.82 0.58 8.75
CA LYS A 80 15.12 0.00 7.43
C LYS A 80 13.94 0.14 6.47
N VAL A 81 12.72 -0.20 6.90
CA VAL A 81 11.51 -0.09 6.05
C VAL A 81 11.25 1.36 5.66
N ILE A 82 11.40 2.31 6.60
CA ILE A 82 11.22 3.74 6.31
C ILE A 82 12.25 4.21 5.26
N GLN A 83 13.51 3.78 5.40
CA GLN A 83 14.56 4.11 4.42
C GLN A 83 14.24 3.54 3.04
N GLU A 84 13.84 2.28 2.95
CA GLU A 84 13.44 1.65 1.69
C GLU A 84 12.25 2.35 1.02
N VAL A 85 11.24 2.75 1.82
CA VAL A 85 10.10 3.53 1.33
C VAL A 85 10.55 4.90 0.81
N HIS A 86 11.42 5.59 1.54
CA HIS A 86 11.96 6.88 1.11
C HIS A 86 12.75 6.75 -0.19
N ASP A 87 13.56 5.71 -0.34
CA ASP A 87 14.33 5.47 -1.56
C ASP A 87 13.42 5.15 -2.76
N ASP A 88 12.33 4.41 -2.54
CA ASP A 88 11.30 4.21 -3.57
C ASP A 88 10.60 5.54 -3.96
N LEU A 89 10.30 6.39 -2.99
CA LEU A 89 9.61 7.67 -3.22
C LEU A 89 10.48 8.72 -3.93
N LYS A 90 11.81 8.59 -3.88
CA LYS A 90 12.74 9.43 -4.65
C LYS A 90 12.70 9.13 -6.16
N ILE A 91 12.16 8.01 -6.56
CA ILE A 91 12.06 7.63 -7.96
C ILE A 91 10.79 8.25 -8.55
N SER A 92 10.88 8.83 -9.75
CA SER A 92 9.73 9.45 -10.46
C SER A 92 8.73 8.44 -11.00
N ARG A 93 8.41 7.40 -10.22
CA ARG A 93 7.40 6.39 -10.54
C ARG A 93 6.58 6.03 -9.29
N PRO A 94 5.31 5.59 -9.45
CA PRO A 94 4.50 5.19 -8.32
C PRO A 94 5.14 4.03 -7.55
N MET A 95 5.29 4.20 -6.24
CA MET A 95 5.67 3.12 -5.33
C MET A 95 4.47 2.19 -5.13
N ASN A 96 4.72 0.88 -5.14
CA ASN A 96 3.77 -0.14 -4.72
C ASN A 96 4.51 -1.15 -3.84
N ARG A 97 4.43 -0.97 -2.52
CA ARG A 97 5.18 -1.74 -1.53
C ARG A 97 4.24 -2.36 -0.49
N LEU A 98 4.39 -3.65 -0.26
CA LEU A 98 3.74 -4.36 0.84
C LEU A 98 4.63 -4.29 2.09
N ILE A 99 4.08 -3.81 3.21
CA ILE A 99 4.72 -3.84 4.52
C ILE A 99 4.04 -4.93 5.35
N GLN A 100 4.78 -5.99 5.64
CA GLN A 100 4.31 -7.13 6.41
C GLN A 100 4.99 -7.19 7.78
N GLY A 101 4.26 -7.63 8.79
CA GLY A 101 4.77 -7.81 10.15
C GLY A 101 3.65 -8.23 11.09
N ASP A 102 4.00 -8.74 12.26
CA ASP A 102 3.07 -9.22 13.27
C ASP A 102 2.19 -8.11 13.87
N VAL A 103 1.13 -8.50 14.57
CA VAL A 103 0.30 -7.57 15.33
C VAL A 103 1.16 -6.93 16.44
N GLY A 104 1.08 -5.61 16.57
CA GLY A 104 1.88 -4.88 17.56
C GLY A 104 3.31 -4.53 17.14
N CYS A 105 3.83 -4.97 15.97
CA CYS A 105 5.18 -4.61 15.53
C CYS A 105 5.37 -3.13 15.11
N GLY A 106 4.32 -2.32 15.22
CA GLY A 106 4.38 -0.88 14.98
C GLY A 106 4.24 -0.46 13.52
N LYS A 107 3.52 -1.21 12.67
CA LYS A 107 3.23 -0.79 11.26
C LYS A 107 2.59 0.59 11.17
N THR A 108 1.75 0.94 12.12
CA THR A 108 1.04 2.23 12.13
C THR A 108 2.00 3.41 12.27
N ILE A 109 3.04 3.30 13.12
CA ILE A 109 4.02 4.39 13.25
C ILE A 109 4.85 4.57 11.98
N VAL A 110 5.18 3.49 11.28
CA VAL A 110 5.83 3.56 9.96
C VAL A 110 4.93 4.31 8.98
N ALA A 111 3.63 4.00 8.93
CA ALA A 111 2.67 4.71 8.07
C ALA A 111 2.55 6.20 8.44
N ILE A 112 2.55 6.55 9.73
CA ILE A 112 2.53 7.94 10.20
C ILE A 112 3.79 8.69 9.73
N LEU A 113 4.98 8.12 9.92
CA LEU A 113 6.24 8.74 9.54
C LEU A 113 6.38 8.92 8.02
N VAL A 114 5.97 7.92 7.23
CA VAL A 114 5.92 8.02 5.77
C VAL A 114 4.91 9.08 5.32
N SER A 115 3.79 9.20 6.02
CA SER A 115 2.80 10.25 5.76
C SER A 115 3.37 11.63 6.09
N ALA A 116 4.11 11.79 7.18
CA ALA A 116 4.78 13.03 7.55
C ALA A 116 5.81 13.47 6.49
N LEU A 117 6.60 12.52 5.98
CA LEU A 117 7.52 12.75 4.85
C LEU A 117 6.74 13.24 3.61
N THR A 118 5.63 12.57 3.28
CA THR A 118 4.81 12.90 2.11
C THR A 118 4.21 14.31 2.21
N VAL A 119 3.68 14.67 3.38
CA VAL A 119 3.14 16.01 3.63
C VAL A 119 4.24 17.07 3.61
N GLY A 120 5.43 16.74 4.14
CA GLY A 120 6.61 17.61 4.07
C GLY A 120 7.06 17.96 2.65
N ASN A 121 6.71 17.12 1.67
CA ASN A 121 6.91 17.35 0.23
C ASN A 121 5.68 17.99 -0.46
N ASN A 122 4.80 18.64 0.28
CA ASN A 122 3.59 19.30 -0.22
C ASN A 122 2.65 18.36 -0.98
N ARG A 123 2.49 17.13 -0.46
CA ARG A 123 1.57 16.12 -0.99
C ARG A 123 0.53 15.76 0.06
N GLN A 124 -0.64 15.35 -0.41
CA GLN A 124 -1.71 14.84 0.43
C GLN A 124 -1.57 13.32 0.61
N VAL A 125 -2.08 12.83 1.73
CA VAL A 125 -2.07 11.42 2.10
C VAL A 125 -3.50 10.93 2.32
N ALA A 126 -3.83 9.78 1.73
CA ALA A 126 -5.06 9.06 2.01
C ALA A 126 -4.73 7.71 2.65
N VAL A 127 -5.25 7.47 3.84
CA VAL A 127 -5.13 6.20 4.57
C VAL A 127 -6.47 5.48 4.51
N MET A 128 -6.51 4.36 3.80
CA MET A 128 -7.73 3.56 3.68
C MET A 128 -7.70 2.39 4.66
N ALA A 129 -8.78 2.22 5.41
CA ALA A 129 -8.99 1.09 6.31
C ALA A 129 -10.19 0.26 5.85
N PRO A 130 -10.19 -1.07 6.08
CA PRO A 130 -11.27 -1.95 5.61
C PRO A 130 -12.59 -1.77 6.37
N THR A 131 -12.55 -1.19 7.57
CA THR A 131 -13.73 -0.96 8.41
C THR A 131 -13.72 0.42 9.05
N GLU A 132 -14.91 0.94 9.37
CA GLU A 132 -15.04 2.23 10.06
C GLU A 132 -14.36 2.24 11.44
N ILE A 133 -14.41 1.12 12.17
CA ILE A 133 -13.76 0.99 13.48
C ILE A 133 -12.25 1.19 13.34
N LEU A 134 -11.62 0.50 12.40
CA LEU A 134 -10.19 0.65 12.13
C LEU A 134 -9.84 2.04 11.59
N ALA A 135 -10.69 2.62 10.74
CA ALA A 135 -10.48 3.99 10.27
C ALA A 135 -10.47 5.00 11.44
N ARG A 136 -11.39 4.86 12.40
CA ARG A 136 -11.44 5.71 13.60
C ARG A 136 -10.21 5.50 14.49
N GLN A 137 -9.79 4.26 14.68
CA GLN A 137 -8.58 3.93 15.45
C GLN A 137 -7.32 4.55 14.80
N HIS A 138 -7.15 4.37 13.50
CA HIS A 138 -6.05 5.00 12.77
C HIS A 138 -6.12 6.51 12.81
N TYR A 139 -7.32 7.10 12.64
CA TYR A 139 -7.50 8.55 12.74
C TYR A 139 -7.02 9.10 14.08
N LEU A 140 -7.35 8.47 15.19
CA LEU A 140 -6.89 8.91 16.52
C LEU A 140 -5.36 8.84 16.62
N SER A 141 -4.75 7.74 16.17
CA SER A 141 -3.29 7.59 16.18
C SER A 141 -2.60 8.65 15.32
N PHE A 142 -3.09 8.88 14.11
CA PHE A 142 -2.56 9.90 13.20
C PHE A 142 -2.75 11.30 13.76
N LYS A 143 -3.95 11.64 14.23
CA LYS A 143 -4.26 12.94 14.80
C LYS A 143 -3.38 13.29 15.97
N ASN A 144 -3.09 12.35 16.86
CA ASN A 144 -2.21 12.57 18.02
C ASN A 144 -0.81 13.00 17.58
N GLU A 145 -0.23 12.35 16.57
CA GLU A 145 1.10 12.68 16.09
C GLU A 145 1.12 13.95 15.23
N PHE A 146 0.15 14.09 14.33
CA PHE A 146 0.10 15.23 13.42
C PHE A 146 -0.33 16.54 14.09
N ASN A 147 -1.03 16.50 15.22
CA ASN A 147 -1.30 17.70 16.03
C ASN A 147 -0.01 18.36 16.56
N LYS A 148 1.05 17.57 16.82
CA LYS A 148 2.35 18.09 17.29
C LYS A 148 3.02 19.00 16.27
N VAL A 149 2.66 18.87 14.99
CA VAL A 149 3.22 19.62 13.86
C VAL A 149 2.16 20.45 13.12
N ASN A 150 0.97 20.62 13.73
CA ASN A 150 -0.14 21.41 13.20
C ASN A 150 -0.60 20.98 11.79
N ILE A 151 -0.51 19.70 11.46
CA ILE A 151 -0.98 19.16 10.18
C ILE A 151 -2.45 18.77 10.30
N PRO A 152 -3.35 19.30 9.42
CA PRO A 152 -4.76 18.96 9.45
C PRO A 152 -5.00 17.51 9.01
N CYS A 153 -5.55 16.69 9.93
CA CYS A 153 -6.03 15.33 9.69
C CYS A 153 -7.55 15.30 9.73
N CYS A 154 -8.19 14.54 8.86
CA CYS A 154 -9.64 14.33 8.93
C CYS A 154 -10.03 12.86 8.78
N LEU A 155 -11.22 12.52 9.28
CA LEU A 155 -11.84 11.22 9.14
C LEU A 155 -12.94 11.30 8.08
N LEU A 156 -12.94 10.36 7.13
CA LEU A 156 -13.95 10.26 6.06
C LEU A 156 -14.54 8.85 6.05
N VAL A 157 -15.74 8.70 6.60
CA VAL A 157 -16.42 7.39 6.72
C VAL A 157 -17.85 7.46 6.19
N GLY A 158 -18.47 6.30 5.95
CA GLY A 158 -19.80 6.21 5.33
C GLY A 158 -20.90 6.89 6.13
N LYS A 159 -20.91 6.69 7.45
CA LYS A 159 -21.95 7.20 8.36
C LYS A 159 -21.66 8.60 8.90
N MET A 160 -21.42 9.58 8.01
CA MET A 160 -21.25 10.97 8.44
C MET A 160 -22.27 11.88 7.79
N LYS A 161 -22.51 13.07 8.39
CA LYS A 161 -23.44 14.07 7.87
C LYS A 161 -22.97 14.57 6.49
N LYS A 162 -23.92 14.73 5.55
CA LYS A 162 -23.59 15.21 4.19
C LYS A 162 -22.85 16.54 4.19
N THR A 163 -23.22 17.47 5.06
CA THR A 163 -22.57 18.78 5.20
C THR A 163 -21.11 18.66 5.62
N GLU A 164 -20.81 17.81 6.61
CA GLU A 164 -19.46 17.54 7.07
C GLU A 164 -18.61 16.89 5.96
N ARG A 165 -19.17 15.91 5.26
CA ARG A 165 -18.52 15.25 4.12
C ARG A 165 -18.16 16.24 3.01
N VAL A 166 -19.09 17.13 2.65
CA VAL A 166 -18.86 18.17 1.63
C VAL A 166 -17.72 19.12 2.08
N THR A 167 -17.71 19.52 3.34
CA THR A 167 -16.67 20.40 3.91
C THR A 167 -15.28 19.73 3.83
N ILE A 168 -15.18 18.45 4.20
CA ILE A 168 -13.93 17.69 4.12
C ILE A 168 -13.46 17.57 2.67
N LEU A 169 -14.35 17.16 1.75
CA LEU A 169 -14.01 17.02 0.34
C LEU A 169 -13.56 18.34 -0.29
N LYS A 170 -14.22 19.45 0.08
CA LYS A 170 -13.79 20.80 -0.34
C LYS A 170 -12.41 21.14 0.22
N GLY A 171 -12.16 20.89 1.51
CA GLY A 171 -10.86 21.11 2.13
C GLY A 171 -9.73 20.28 1.51
N LEU A 172 -10.01 19.03 1.13
CA LEU A 172 -9.06 18.17 0.39
C LEU A 172 -8.78 18.75 -1.01
N LYS A 173 -9.82 19.15 -1.75
CA LYS A 173 -9.67 19.72 -3.09
C LYS A 173 -8.85 21.02 -3.09
N GLU A 174 -9.02 21.83 -2.07
CA GLU A 174 -8.31 23.10 -1.89
C GLU A 174 -6.93 22.96 -1.24
N GLY A 175 -6.50 21.74 -0.89
CA GLY A 175 -5.22 21.49 -0.24
C GLY A 175 -5.15 21.93 1.24
N ARG A 176 -6.26 22.33 1.85
CA ARG A 176 -6.32 22.73 3.27
C ARG A 176 -6.23 21.55 4.23
N ILE A 177 -6.57 20.35 3.77
CA ILE A 177 -6.46 19.10 4.51
C ILE A 177 -5.35 18.27 3.87
N SER A 178 -4.35 17.94 4.65
CA SER A 178 -3.17 17.19 4.17
C SER A 178 -3.32 15.68 4.31
N VAL A 179 -4.06 15.22 5.33
CA VAL A 179 -4.21 13.78 5.62
C VAL A 179 -5.68 13.43 5.80
N VAL A 180 -6.15 12.45 5.04
CA VAL A 180 -7.49 11.87 5.19
C VAL A 180 -7.38 10.39 5.53
N ILE A 181 -8.14 9.96 6.54
CA ILE A 181 -8.26 8.55 6.94
C ILE A 181 -9.73 8.14 6.73
N GLY A 182 -9.97 7.01 6.10
CA GLY A 182 -11.35 6.60 5.83
C GLY A 182 -11.51 5.16 5.35
N THR A 183 -12.73 4.86 4.88
CA THR A 183 -13.13 3.55 4.32
C THR A 183 -13.57 3.70 2.89
#